data_ec475410df056283ad0fbe6bbee0640f
#
_entry.id   ec475410df056283ad0fbe6bbee0640f
#
_cell.length_a   1.000
_cell.length_b   1.000
_cell.length_c   1.000
_cell.angle_alpha   90.00
_cell.angle_beta   90.00
_cell.angle_gamma   90.00
#
_symmetry.space_group_name_H-M   'P 1'
#
loop_
_entity.id
_entity.type
_entity.pdbx_description
1 polymer ?
#
loop_
_entity_poly.entity_id
_entity_poly.type
_entity_poly.pdbx_seq_one_letter_code
_entity_poly.pdbx_strand_id
1 'polypeptide(L)'
;MFLLTAEDKSVRTSKKIFETYHFAYDNPCIREVLEGVRPDVTVFMGAYDTGFLWGKGSSTASAYTSGLFQLLMNETAGNVGRFLYLSSEEVFGGEYTQDISCEENCAAYTVRAQAIAAGEELCRSYFNMGYETIVLRLDHLYGEPLTGAEARDICARMSVEGLETGEIRVNPHNRVALLHYSDAVEFLYAVITAKKMTYGVYQISSGETISVRSAAEFVAAELEGVKVVEDTGRERMEPVLSNQRFAEEFGIRIVHKPETEIGR
;
A
#
# COMPACT_ATOMS: atom_id res chain seq x y z
N MET A 1 -2.82 -19.10 -8.00
CA MET A 1 -2.98 -17.63 -8.00
C MET A 1 -3.02 -17.15 -9.43
N PHE A 2 -3.91 -16.25 -9.74
CA PHE A 2 -3.97 -15.50 -11.00
C PHE A 2 -3.51 -14.08 -10.73
N LEU A 3 -2.81 -13.46 -11.68
CA LEU A 3 -2.35 -12.09 -11.60
C LEU A 3 -3.02 -11.28 -12.71
N LEU A 4 -3.54 -10.11 -12.36
CA LEU A 4 -4.05 -9.12 -13.31
C LEU A 4 -3.23 -7.86 -13.11
N THR A 5 -2.60 -7.35 -14.16
CA THR A 5 -1.70 -6.20 -14.10
C THR A 5 -1.88 -5.29 -15.31
N ALA A 6 -1.71 -3.99 -15.09
CA ALA A 6 -1.65 -2.98 -16.15
C ALA A 6 -0.24 -2.83 -16.76
N GLU A 7 0.78 -3.44 -16.16
CA GLU A 7 2.15 -3.35 -16.64
C GLU A 7 2.40 -4.21 -17.89
N ASP A 8 3.08 -3.61 -18.86
CA ASP A 8 3.52 -4.27 -20.10
C ASP A 8 4.83 -5.08 -19.93
N LYS A 9 5.47 -4.95 -18.77
CA LYS A 9 6.74 -5.60 -18.45
C LYS A 9 6.51 -6.97 -17.82
N SER A 10 7.41 -7.91 -18.09
CA SER A 10 7.41 -9.23 -17.46
C SER A 10 7.46 -9.08 -15.94
N VAL A 11 6.32 -9.23 -15.29
CA VAL A 11 6.28 -9.38 -13.84
C VAL A 11 7.12 -10.60 -13.49
N ARG A 12 8.01 -10.51 -12.49
CA ARG A 12 8.76 -11.66 -11.98
C ARG A 12 7.76 -12.71 -11.50
N THR A 13 7.47 -13.67 -12.38
CA THR A 13 6.47 -14.70 -12.10
C THR A 13 7.02 -15.72 -11.12
N SER A 14 6.39 -15.82 -9.97
CA SER A 14 6.59 -16.96 -9.09
C SER A 14 5.99 -18.21 -9.73
N LYS A 15 6.58 -19.39 -9.50
CA LYS A 15 5.99 -20.71 -9.89
C LYS A 15 4.57 -20.93 -9.31
N LYS A 16 4.11 -20.10 -8.39
CA LYS A 16 2.78 -20.11 -7.78
C LYS A 16 1.74 -19.32 -8.58
N ILE A 17 2.16 -18.51 -9.58
CA ILE A 17 1.24 -17.82 -10.49
C ILE A 17 0.88 -18.80 -11.60
N PHE A 18 -0.42 -19.08 -11.73
CA PHE A 18 -0.93 -19.99 -12.76
C PHE A 18 -1.02 -19.28 -14.10
N GLU A 19 -1.55 -18.07 -14.12
CA GLU A 19 -1.76 -17.28 -15.32
C GLU A 19 -1.67 -15.78 -15.01
N THR A 20 -1.23 -14.98 -15.97
CA THR A 20 -1.15 -13.51 -15.86
C THR A 20 -1.96 -12.88 -17.00
N TYR A 21 -2.82 -11.95 -16.65
CA TYR A 21 -3.62 -11.17 -17.58
C TYR A 21 -3.11 -9.73 -17.60
N HIS A 22 -2.93 -9.17 -18.78
CA HIS A 22 -2.43 -7.81 -18.98
C HIS A 22 -3.55 -6.91 -19.49
N PHE A 23 -4.14 -6.10 -18.59
CA PHE A 23 -5.21 -5.18 -18.91
C PHE A 23 -5.03 -3.84 -18.18
N ALA A 24 -5.47 -2.75 -18.81
CA ALA A 24 -5.73 -1.51 -18.08
C ALA A 24 -6.86 -1.74 -17.06
N TYR A 25 -6.83 -1.02 -15.94
CA TYR A 25 -7.79 -1.22 -14.85
C TYR A 25 -9.26 -1.00 -15.25
N ASP A 26 -9.51 -0.17 -16.26
CA ASP A 26 -10.85 0.12 -16.80
C ASP A 26 -11.25 -0.78 -17.97
N ASN A 27 -10.49 -1.83 -18.27
CA ASN A 27 -10.78 -2.73 -19.37
C ASN A 27 -12.00 -3.63 -19.04
N PRO A 28 -13.03 -3.65 -19.88
CA PRO A 28 -14.25 -4.44 -19.64
C PRO A 28 -13.99 -5.98 -19.64
N CYS A 29 -12.90 -6.46 -20.25
CA CYS A 29 -12.53 -7.89 -20.23
C CYS A 29 -12.21 -8.42 -18.83
N ILE A 30 -11.97 -7.56 -17.85
CA ILE A 30 -11.81 -7.95 -16.43
C ILE A 30 -13.01 -8.78 -15.96
N ARG A 31 -14.21 -8.41 -16.39
CA ARG A 31 -15.42 -9.15 -16.05
C ARG A 31 -15.37 -10.60 -16.55
N GLU A 32 -14.99 -10.82 -17.80
CA GLU A 32 -14.90 -12.18 -18.37
C GLU A 32 -13.87 -13.03 -17.64
N VAL A 33 -12.74 -12.43 -17.24
CA VAL A 33 -11.72 -13.11 -16.42
C VAL A 33 -12.29 -13.52 -15.07
N LEU A 34 -12.99 -12.63 -14.36
CA LEU A 34 -13.58 -12.93 -13.05
C LEU A 34 -14.69 -13.98 -13.13
N GLU A 35 -15.54 -13.93 -14.16
CA GLU A 35 -16.57 -14.93 -14.42
C GLU A 35 -15.96 -16.33 -14.69
N GLY A 36 -14.81 -16.38 -15.38
CA GLY A 36 -14.08 -17.61 -15.67
C GLY A 36 -13.30 -18.16 -14.47
N VAL A 37 -12.59 -17.29 -13.74
CA VAL A 37 -11.72 -17.67 -12.62
C VAL A 37 -12.51 -17.92 -11.33
N ARG A 38 -13.52 -17.10 -11.04
CA ARG A 38 -14.29 -17.09 -9.78
C ARG A 38 -13.40 -17.19 -8.54
N PRO A 39 -12.57 -16.19 -8.28
CA PRO A 39 -11.60 -16.24 -7.19
C PRO A 39 -12.30 -16.28 -5.82
N ASP A 40 -11.78 -17.07 -4.89
CA ASP A 40 -12.23 -17.09 -3.49
C ASP A 40 -11.87 -15.76 -2.79
N VAL A 41 -10.73 -15.17 -3.17
CA VAL A 41 -10.26 -13.87 -2.66
C VAL A 41 -9.67 -13.06 -3.81
N THR A 42 -10.09 -11.82 -3.92
CA THR A 42 -9.51 -10.81 -4.83
C THR A 42 -8.78 -9.76 -4.01
N VAL A 43 -7.51 -9.49 -4.33
CA VAL A 43 -6.72 -8.44 -3.69
C VAL A 43 -6.48 -7.32 -4.71
N PHE A 44 -7.04 -6.15 -4.47
CA PHE A 44 -6.82 -4.97 -5.28
C PHE A 44 -5.68 -4.13 -4.70
N MET A 45 -4.56 -4.08 -5.43
CA MET A 45 -3.32 -3.44 -5.01
C MET A 45 -3.00 -2.18 -5.84
N GLY A 46 -3.97 -1.57 -6.48
CA GLY A 46 -3.75 -0.46 -7.41
C GLY A 46 -3.03 0.76 -6.82
N ALA A 47 -3.16 1.00 -5.52
CA ALA A 47 -2.42 2.05 -4.83
C ALA A 47 -0.90 1.80 -4.83
N TYR A 48 -0.47 0.54 -4.90
CA TYR A 48 0.93 0.10 -4.86
C TYR A 48 1.47 -0.33 -6.24
N ASP A 49 0.66 -0.20 -7.28
CA ASP A 49 1.09 -0.50 -8.65
C ASP A 49 1.96 0.63 -9.20
N THR A 50 3.25 0.38 -9.31
CA THR A 50 4.24 1.33 -9.83
C THR A 50 4.13 1.54 -11.33
N GLY A 51 3.56 0.58 -12.06
CA GLY A 51 3.23 0.70 -13.49
C GLY A 51 2.07 1.66 -13.74
N PHE A 52 1.27 1.91 -12.72
CA PHE A 52 0.16 2.84 -12.77
C PHE A 52 0.66 4.29 -12.60
N LEU A 53 0.79 5.00 -13.71
CA LEU A 53 1.43 6.32 -13.75
C LEU A 53 0.55 7.42 -13.14
N TRP A 54 0.50 7.50 -11.83
CA TRP A 54 -0.23 8.52 -11.08
C TRP A 54 0.09 9.97 -11.48
N GLY A 55 1.27 10.22 -12.07
CA GLY A 55 1.70 11.55 -12.52
C GLY A 55 0.96 12.10 -13.75
N LYS A 56 0.07 11.33 -14.39
CA LYS A 56 -0.72 11.76 -15.55
C LYS A 56 -2.08 12.40 -15.18
N GLY A 57 -2.30 12.70 -13.91
CA GLY A 57 -3.42 13.51 -13.46
C GLY A 57 -4.77 12.80 -13.37
N SER A 58 -5.85 13.54 -13.69
CA SER A 58 -7.24 13.08 -13.49
C SER A 58 -7.64 11.85 -14.28
N SER A 59 -7.05 11.61 -15.45
CA SER A 59 -7.33 10.40 -16.25
C SER A 59 -6.91 9.11 -15.54
N THR A 60 -5.80 9.17 -14.82
CA THR A 60 -5.28 8.04 -14.03
C THR A 60 -6.19 7.73 -12.83
N ALA A 61 -6.61 8.76 -12.10
CA ALA A 61 -7.55 8.61 -11.00
C ALA A 61 -8.91 8.06 -11.47
N SER A 62 -9.38 8.49 -12.64
CA SER A 62 -10.60 7.97 -13.27
C SER A 62 -10.48 6.49 -13.63
N ALA A 63 -9.39 6.06 -14.28
CA ALA A 63 -9.16 4.66 -14.62
C ALA A 63 -9.07 3.77 -13.38
N TYR A 64 -8.38 4.24 -12.33
CA TYR A 64 -8.29 3.56 -11.05
C TYR A 64 -9.68 3.33 -10.42
N THR A 65 -10.47 4.39 -10.32
CA THR A 65 -11.81 4.34 -9.69
C THR A 65 -12.77 3.51 -10.53
N SER A 66 -12.73 3.63 -11.86
CA SER A 66 -13.56 2.84 -12.77
C SER A 66 -13.23 1.35 -12.69
N GLY A 67 -11.94 1.00 -12.64
CA GLY A 67 -11.51 -0.39 -12.49
C GLY A 67 -11.97 -1.00 -11.18
N LEU A 68 -11.80 -0.27 -10.07
CA LEU A 68 -12.30 -0.70 -8.77
C LEU A 68 -13.81 -0.91 -8.79
N PHE A 69 -14.56 0.01 -9.37
CA PHE A 69 -16.02 -0.10 -9.46
C PHE A 69 -16.46 -1.34 -10.27
N GLN A 70 -15.78 -1.63 -11.38
CA GLN A 70 -16.05 -2.86 -12.15
C GLN A 70 -15.80 -4.12 -11.32
N LEU A 71 -14.71 -4.16 -10.54
CA LEU A 71 -14.41 -5.30 -9.66
C LEU A 71 -15.50 -5.48 -8.59
N LEU A 72 -15.94 -4.42 -7.94
CA LEU A 72 -17.01 -4.46 -6.94
C LEU A 72 -18.36 -4.86 -7.53
N MET A 73 -18.67 -4.45 -8.74
CA MET A 73 -19.88 -4.94 -9.44
C MET A 73 -19.85 -6.44 -9.68
N ASN A 74 -18.68 -7.03 -9.92
CA ASN A 74 -18.53 -8.48 -10.04
C ASN A 74 -18.68 -9.21 -8.71
N GLU A 75 -18.35 -8.56 -7.58
CA GLU A 75 -18.63 -9.09 -6.25
C GLU A 75 -20.15 -9.24 -6.04
N THR A 76 -20.94 -8.22 -6.38
CA THR A 76 -22.41 -8.29 -6.29
C THR A 76 -23.03 -9.33 -7.24
N ALA A 77 -22.36 -9.62 -8.34
CA ALA A 77 -22.78 -10.68 -9.26
C ALA A 77 -22.37 -12.10 -8.80
N GLY A 78 -21.69 -12.22 -7.65
CA GLY A 78 -21.23 -13.51 -7.11
C GLY A 78 -20.04 -14.11 -7.85
N ASN A 79 -19.30 -13.32 -8.62
CA ASN A 79 -18.11 -13.75 -9.37
C ASN A 79 -16.81 -13.55 -8.59
N VAL A 80 -16.86 -12.87 -7.46
CA VAL A 80 -15.76 -12.60 -6.54
C VAL A 80 -16.17 -13.03 -5.14
N GLY A 81 -15.28 -13.71 -4.43
CA GLY A 81 -15.48 -14.04 -3.02
C GLY A 81 -15.15 -12.85 -2.13
N ARG A 82 -14.19 -12.99 -1.20
CA ARG A 82 -13.71 -11.87 -0.39
C ARG A 82 -12.95 -10.87 -1.24
N PHE A 83 -13.25 -9.58 -1.09
CA PHE A 83 -12.54 -8.49 -1.76
C PHE A 83 -11.68 -7.71 -0.75
N LEU A 84 -10.38 -7.67 -0.99
CA LEU A 84 -9.42 -6.92 -0.18
C LEU A 84 -8.94 -5.69 -0.96
N TYR A 85 -9.18 -4.52 -0.42
CA TYR A 85 -8.74 -3.24 -0.96
C TYR A 85 -7.53 -2.74 -0.17
N LEU A 86 -6.34 -2.73 -0.79
CA LEU A 86 -5.15 -2.16 -0.16
C LEU A 86 -5.16 -0.65 -0.32
N SER A 87 -5.39 0.03 0.80
CA SER A 87 -5.32 1.47 0.96
C SER A 87 -4.01 1.87 1.64
N SER A 88 -3.77 3.16 1.80
CA SER A 88 -2.54 3.74 2.32
C SER A 88 -2.86 4.79 3.39
N GLU A 89 -1.89 5.09 4.26
CA GLU A 89 -1.92 6.22 5.18
C GLU A 89 -2.10 7.58 4.45
N GLU A 90 -1.79 7.65 3.15
CA GLU A 90 -1.97 8.86 2.34
C GLU A 90 -3.41 9.39 2.31
N VAL A 91 -4.41 8.57 2.67
CA VAL A 91 -5.81 9.02 2.78
C VAL A 91 -6.01 10.02 3.91
N PHE A 92 -5.05 10.11 4.83
CA PHE A 92 -5.05 11.11 5.88
C PHE A 92 -4.13 12.28 5.51
N GLY A 93 -4.60 13.48 5.76
CA GLY A 93 -3.82 14.68 5.61
C GLY A 93 -3.84 15.48 6.92
N GLY A 94 -2.86 16.36 7.11
CA GLY A 94 -2.81 17.24 8.27
C GLY A 94 -1.80 16.80 9.34
N GLU A 95 -1.90 17.46 10.48
CA GLU A 95 -1.06 17.19 11.65
C GLU A 95 -1.88 16.40 12.67
N TYR A 96 -1.33 15.30 13.15
CA TYR A 96 -1.97 14.44 14.12
C TYR A 96 -1.13 14.37 15.39
N THR A 97 -1.80 14.51 16.54
CA THR A 97 -1.16 14.46 17.86
C THR A 97 -1.35 13.13 18.57
N GLN A 98 -2.14 12.23 18.01
CA GLN A 98 -2.47 10.91 18.55
C GLN A 98 -2.63 9.89 17.44
N ASP A 99 -2.66 8.62 17.81
CA ASP A 99 -2.91 7.52 16.86
C ASP A 99 -4.27 7.67 16.19
N ILE A 100 -4.29 7.46 14.87
CA ILE A 100 -5.51 7.52 14.08
C ILE A 100 -6.23 6.18 14.16
N SER A 101 -7.48 6.21 14.62
CA SER A 101 -8.34 5.03 14.66
C SER A 101 -8.87 4.64 13.26
N CYS A 102 -9.38 3.41 13.13
CA CYS A 102 -10.04 2.96 11.90
C CYS A 102 -11.31 3.76 11.57
N GLU A 103 -11.91 4.43 12.55
CA GLU A 103 -13.13 5.23 12.39
C GLU A 103 -12.86 6.65 11.90
N GLU A 104 -11.57 7.08 11.90
CA GLU A 104 -11.20 8.43 11.47
C GLU A 104 -11.53 8.65 9.99
N ASN A 105 -12.07 9.83 9.69
CA ASN A 105 -12.43 10.22 8.34
C ASN A 105 -11.19 10.54 7.51
N CYS A 106 -11.21 10.13 6.25
CA CYS A 106 -10.16 10.49 5.30
C CYS A 106 -10.12 12.01 5.08
N ALA A 107 -8.91 12.56 4.97
CA ALA A 107 -8.64 13.99 4.74
C ALA A 107 -7.58 14.17 3.64
N ALA A 108 -7.79 13.51 2.51
CA ALA A 108 -6.84 13.41 1.41
C ALA A 108 -6.61 14.74 0.67
N TYR A 109 -5.34 15.11 0.43
CA TYR A 109 -4.97 16.36 -0.26
C TYR A 109 -4.52 16.19 -1.70
N THR A 110 -3.98 15.03 -2.07
CA THR A 110 -3.51 14.77 -3.44
C THR A 110 -4.58 14.08 -4.27
N VAL A 111 -4.54 14.22 -5.59
CA VAL A 111 -5.47 13.51 -6.50
C VAL A 111 -5.39 12.00 -6.31
N ARG A 112 -4.18 11.47 -6.08
CA ARG A 112 -3.97 10.04 -5.77
C ARG A 112 -4.65 9.65 -4.46
N ALA A 113 -4.36 10.35 -3.39
CA ALA A 113 -4.95 10.08 -2.07
C ALA A 113 -6.48 10.22 -2.09
N GLN A 114 -7.03 11.20 -2.82
CA GLN A 114 -8.47 11.35 -3.01
C GLN A 114 -9.09 10.17 -3.76
N ALA A 115 -8.44 9.65 -4.80
CA ALA A 115 -8.93 8.47 -5.52
C ALA A 115 -8.90 7.21 -4.63
N ILE A 116 -7.85 7.05 -3.81
CA ILE A 116 -7.75 5.95 -2.85
C ILE A 116 -8.85 6.08 -1.79
N ALA A 117 -9.08 7.26 -1.22
CA ALA A 117 -10.13 7.51 -0.24
C ALA A 117 -11.53 7.26 -0.80
N ALA A 118 -11.79 7.68 -2.04
CA ALA A 118 -13.05 7.36 -2.73
C ALA A 118 -13.24 5.84 -2.89
N GLY A 119 -12.18 5.10 -3.15
CA GLY A 119 -12.18 3.64 -3.19
C GLY A 119 -12.55 3.02 -1.84
N GLU A 120 -12.05 3.57 -0.74
CA GLU A 120 -12.44 3.11 0.61
C GLU A 120 -13.94 3.29 0.86
N GLU A 121 -14.51 4.43 0.50
CA GLU A 121 -15.93 4.70 0.69
C GLU A 121 -16.82 3.74 -0.12
N LEU A 122 -16.40 3.41 -1.35
CA LEU A 122 -17.05 2.37 -2.13
C LEU A 122 -16.99 1.02 -1.40
N CYS A 123 -15.82 0.59 -0.98
CA CYS A 123 -15.63 -0.68 -0.27
C CYS A 123 -16.44 -0.75 1.03
N ARG A 124 -16.47 0.33 1.81
CA ARG A 124 -17.30 0.43 3.03
C ARG A 124 -18.80 0.28 2.72
N SER A 125 -19.26 0.89 1.64
CA SER A 125 -20.64 0.77 1.20
C SER A 125 -21.00 -0.68 0.88
N TYR A 126 -20.14 -1.42 0.18
CA TYR A 126 -20.34 -2.84 -0.10
C TYR A 126 -20.30 -3.70 1.18
N PHE A 127 -19.39 -3.43 2.09
CA PHE A 127 -19.35 -4.11 3.39
C PHE A 127 -20.66 -3.91 4.17
N ASN A 128 -21.19 -2.69 4.21
CA ASN A 128 -22.47 -2.38 4.88
C ASN A 128 -23.67 -3.06 4.20
N MET A 129 -23.57 -3.41 2.92
CA MET A 129 -24.56 -4.21 2.19
C MET A 129 -24.43 -5.71 2.47
N GLY A 130 -23.42 -6.14 3.23
CA GLY A 130 -23.21 -7.53 3.62
C GLY A 130 -22.23 -8.31 2.74
N TYR A 131 -21.51 -7.63 1.85
CA TYR A 131 -20.40 -8.25 1.08
C TYR A 131 -19.12 -8.29 1.91
N GLU A 132 -18.26 -9.29 1.68
CA GLU A 132 -16.96 -9.37 2.35
C GLU A 132 -15.90 -8.48 1.68
N THR A 133 -16.15 -7.18 1.69
CA THR A 133 -15.26 -6.16 1.13
C THR A 133 -14.51 -5.46 2.26
N ILE A 134 -13.19 -5.64 2.31
CA ILE A 134 -12.35 -5.24 3.43
C ILE A 134 -11.31 -4.23 2.97
N VAL A 135 -11.24 -3.09 3.65
CA VAL A 135 -10.20 -2.07 3.46
C VAL A 135 -9.03 -2.35 4.41
N LEU A 136 -7.83 -2.37 3.87
CA LEU A 136 -6.58 -2.51 4.62
C LEU A 136 -5.72 -1.28 4.39
N ARG A 137 -5.60 -0.39 5.37
CA ARG A 137 -4.72 0.78 5.34
C ARG A 137 -3.34 0.37 5.84
N LEU A 138 -2.32 0.60 5.02
CA LEU A 138 -0.94 0.26 5.35
C LEU A 138 -0.09 1.53 5.50
N ASP A 139 0.91 1.46 6.39
CA ASP A 139 2.02 2.41 6.43
C ASP A 139 2.89 2.28 5.16
N HIS A 140 3.89 3.15 5.00
CA HIS A 140 4.89 3.03 3.94
C HIS A 140 5.62 1.69 4.03
N LEU A 141 5.55 0.92 2.94
CA LEU A 141 6.25 -0.35 2.85
C LEU A 141 7.76 -0.11 2.66
N TYR A 142 8.57 -0.96 3.31
CA TYR A 142 10.03 -0.99 3.13
C TYR A 142 10.53 -2.44 3.19
N GLY A 143 11.80 -2.66 2.80
CA GLY A 143 12.48 -3.96 2.85
C GLY A 143 12.92 -4.46 1.47
N GLU A 144 12.83 -3.62 0.41
CA GLU A 144 13.50 -3.93 -0.85
C GLU A 144 15.03 -3.83 -0.70
N PRO A 145 15.79 -4.66 -1.45
CA PRO A 145 17.24 -4.48 -1.51
C PRO A 145 17.60 -3.06 -1.94
N LEU A 146 18.51 -2.40 -1.21
CA LEU A 146 18.90 -1.02 -1.50
C LEU A 146 19.63 -0.87 -2.83
N THR A 147 20.32 -1.91 -3.30
CA THR A 147 21.04 -1.92 -4.57
C THR A 147 20.33 -2.76 -5.61
N GLY A 148 20.18 -2.23 -6.82
CA GLY A 148 19.50 -2.90 -7.92
C GLY A 148 17.98 -3.00 -7.79
N ALA A 149 17.40 -2.28 -6.84
CA ALA A 149 15.95 -2.16 -6.66
C ALA A 149 15.32 -1.27 -7.74
N GLU A 150 14.05 -1.50 -8.01
CA GLU A 150 13.26 -0.63 -8.90
C GLU A 150 12.73 0.63 -8.18
N ALA A 151 13.29 1.00 -7.03
CA ALA A 151 12.94 2.16 -6.22
C ALA A 151 11.44 2.25 -5.87
N ARG A 152 10.84 1.14 -5.47
CA ARG A 152 9.41 1.05 -5.15
C ARG A 152 9.08 1.60 -3.79
N ASP A 153 9.92 1.29 -2.78
CA ASP A 153 9.74 1.81 -1.43
C ASP A 153 10.54 3.09 -1.16
N ILE A 154 10.29 3.72 -0.02
CA ILE A 154 10.94 4.99 0.36
C ILE A 154 12.44 4.81 0.57
N CYS A 155 12.89 3.69 1.16
CA CYS A 155 14.29 3.41 1.42
C CYS A 155 15.04 3.12 0.12
N ALA A 156 14.43 2.35 -0.79
CA ALA A 156 14.99 2.10 -2.11
C ALA A 156 15.11 3.38 -2.95
N ARG A 157 14.14 4.31 -2.87
CA ARG A 157 14.25 5.63 -3.53
C ARG A 157 15.40 6.47 -2.97
N MET A 158 15.56 6.50 -1.65
CA MET A 158 16.71 7.16 -1.00
C MET A 158 18.03 6.56 -1.45
N SER A 159 18.09 5.22 -1.58
CA SER A 159 19.27 4.53 -2.09
C SER A 159 19.62 4.93 -3.51
N VAL A 160 18.63 4.98 -4.42
CA VAL A 160 18.85 5.42 -5.81
C VAL A 160 19.36 6.87 -5.85
N GLU A 161 18.72 7.78 -5.11
CA GLU A 161 19.16 9.18 -5.00
C GLU A 161 20.62 9.24 -4.50
N GLY A 162 20.95 8.53 -3.42
CA GLY A 162 22.29 8.49 -2.85
C GLY A 162 23.34 7.96 -3.81
N LEU A 163 23.05 6.87 -4.53
CA LEU A 163 23.96 6.29 -5.53
C LEU A 163 24.16 7.18 -6.75
N GLU A 164 23.14 7.90 -7.19
CA GLU A 164 23.22 8.80 -8.34
C GLU A 164 23.91 10.13 -8.03
N THR A 165 23.68 10.68 -6.83
CA THR A 165 24.10 12.06 -6.49
C THR A 165 25.22 12.13 -5.43
N GLY A 166 25.46 11.04 -4.70
CA GLY A 166 26.32 11.02 -3.51
C GLY A 166 25.63 11.58 -2.25
N GLU A 167 24.39 12.02 -2.36
CA GLU A 167 23.65 12.68 -1.28
C GLU A 167 22.20 12.14 -1.20
N ILE A 168 21.68 12.00 0.02
CA ILE A 168 20.26 11.79 0.29
C ILE A 168 19.72 13.05 0.94
N ARG A 169 18.78 13.75 0.30
CA ARG A 169 18.25 15.02 0.77
C ARG A 169 16.95 14.83 1.53
N VAL A 170 16.92 15.27 2.80
CA VAL A 170 15.77 15.07 3.68
C VAL A 170 15.47 16.30 4.52
N ASN A 171 14.19 16.56 4.77
CA ASN A 171 13.82 17.49 5.83
C ASN A 171 13.92 16.73 7.17
N PRO A 172 14.79 17.18 8.11
CA PRO A 172 15.04 16.48 9.37
C PRO A 172 13.82 16.46 10.31
N HIS A 173 12.85 17.34 10.09
CA HIS A 173 11.62 17.42 10.88
C HIS A 173 10.52 16.50 10.36
N ASN A 174 10.65 15.99 9.15
CA ASN A 174 9.67 15.04 8.59
C ASN A 174 9.76 13.70 9.31
N ARG A 175 8.62 13.07 9.48
CA ARG A 175 8.48 11.74 10.07
C ARG A 175 7.77 10.80 9.09
N VAL A 176 8.04 9.51 9.24
CA VAL A 176 7.47 8.45 8.40
C VAL A 176 7.18 7.22 9.26
N ALA A 177 6.04 6.59 9.03
CA ALA A 177 5.73 5.28 9.54
C ALA A 177 6.15 4.22 8.52
N LEU A 178 6.93 3.23 8.95
CA LEU A 178 7.51 2.21 8.08
C LEU A 178 7.01 0.82 8.47
N LEU A 179 6.46 0.08 7.49
CA LEU A 179 6.01 -1.30 7.64
C LEU A 179 6.84 -2.22 6.74
N HIS A 180 7.50 -3.21 7.34
CA HIS A 180 8.30 -4.15 6.57
C HIS A 180 7.42 -5.07 5.71
N TYR A 181 7.85 -5.36 4.46
CA TYR A 181 7.11 -6.24 3.54
C TYR A 181 6.76 -7.60 4.15
N SER A 182 7.65 -8.19 4.95
CA SER A 182 7.38 -9.48 5.59
C SER A 182 6.24 -9.39 6.58
N ASP A 183 6.18 -8.34 7.40
CA ASP A 183 5.07 -8.12 8.33
C ASP A 183 3.77 -7.87 7.54
N ALA A 184 3.81 -7.03 6.50
CA ALA A 184 2.64 -6.80 5.65
C ALA A 184 2.11 -8.10 5.02
N VAL A 185 2.98 -8.99 4.58
CA VAL A 185 2.61 -10.30 4.00
C VAL A 185 1.95 -11.21 5.05
N GLU A 186 2.49 -11.27 6.28
CA GLU A 186 1.88 -12.04 7.36
C GLU A 186 0.47 -11.55 7.70
N PHE A 187 0.29 -10.22 7.78
CA PHE A 187 -1.02 -9.62 8.00
C PHE A 187 -1.98 -9.94 6.85
N LEU A 188 -1.52 -9.79 5.61
CA LEU A 188 -2.34 -10.09 4.43
C LEU A 188 -2.76 -11.57 4.41
N TYR A 189 -1.84 -12.47 4.75
CA TYR A 189 -2.11 -13.90 4.81
C TYR A 189 -3.18 -14.22 5.86
N ALA A 190 -3.14 -13.58 7.03
CA ALA A 190 -4.15 -13.75 8.06
C ALA A 190 -5.55 -13.34 7.56
N VAL A 191 -5.64 -12.19 6.89
CA VAL A 191 -6.91 -11.70 6.31
C VAL A 191 -7.42 -12.62 5.19
N ILE A 192 -6.55 -13.08 4.30
CA ILE A 192 -6.90 -14.00 3.20
C ILE A 192 -7.46 -15.31 3.73
N THR A 193 -6.87 -15.85 4.81
CA THR A 193 -7.23 -17.16 5.37
C THR A 193 -8.28 -17.11 6.48
N ALA A 194 -8.67 -15.93 6.95
CA ALA A 194 -9.69 -15.75 7.96
C ALA A 194 -11.04 -16.33 7.51
N LYS A 195 -11.74 -17.03 8.39
CA LYS A 195 -13.07 -17.57 8.07
C LYS A 195 -14.12 -16.48 7.88
N LYS A 196 -14.00 -15.40 8.65
CA LYS A 196 -14.89 -14.24 8.63
C LYS A 196 -14.12 -13.03 9.11
N MET A 197 -14.49 -11.85 8.61
CA MET A 197 -13.98 -10.57 9.08
C MET A 197 -15.02 -9.87 9.94
N THR A 198 -14.59 -9.28 11.06
CA THR A 198 -15.47 -8.56 11.98
C THR A 198 -15.75 -7.15 11.48
N TYR A 199 -14.74 -6.49 10.90
CA TYR A 199 -14.82 -5.10 10.50
C TYR A 199 -14.56 -4.93 9.00
N GLY A 200 -15.09 -3.86 8.43
CA GLY A 200 -14.85 -3.48 7.03
C GLY A 200 -13.55 -2.70 6.81
N VAL A 201 -12.90 -2.22 7.88
CA VAL A 201 -11.65 -1.45 7.81
C VAL A 201 -10.68 -1.91 8.89
N TYR A 202 -9.45 -2.18 8.48
CA TYR A 202 -8.31 -2.46 9.35
C TYR A 202 -7.13 -1.57 8.98
N GLN A 203 -6.29 -1.28 9.98
CA GLN A 203 -5.02 -0.60 9.78
C GLN A 203 -3.89 -1.57 10.11
N ILE A 204 -2.90 -1.61 9.23
CA ILE A 204 -1.70 -2.43 9.36
C ILE A 204 -0.52 -1.48 9.47
N SER A 205 -0.06 -1.26 10.69
CA SER A 205 0.92 -0.23 11.03
C SER A 205 1.99 -0.78 11.94
N SER A 206 3.19 -0.18 11.84
CA SER A 206 4.24 -0.38 12.83
C SER A 206 3.87 0.17 14.22
N GLY A 207 2.88 1.07 14.30
CA GLY A 207 2.47 1.75 15.52
C GLY A 207 3.42 2.86 15.98
N GLU A 208 4.45 3.17 15.19
CA GLU A 208 5.43 4.21 15.50
C GLU A 208 5.94 4.92 14.24
N THR A 209 6.40 6.16 14.38
CA THR A 209 7.08 6.88 13.32
C THR A 209 8.55 7.12 13.67
N ILE A 210 9.42 7.10 12.67
CA ILE A 210 10.81 7.55 12.78
C ILE A 210 11.01 8.86 12.02
N SER A 211 12.11 9.59 12.30
CA SER A 211 12.45 10.74 11.45
C SER A 211 12.87 10.26 10.06
N VAL A 212 12.49 10.99 9.02
CA VAL A 212 12.97 10.71 7.65
C VAL A 212 14.49 10.77 7.59
N ARG A 213 15.12 11.62 8.43
CA ARG A 213 16.56 11.66 8.60
C ARG A 213 17.12 10.33 9.11
N SER A 214 16.52 9.74 10.15
CA SER A 214 16.99 8.44 10.67
C SER A 214 16.85 7.34 9.61
N ALA A 215 15.76 7.31 8.85
CA ALA A 215 15.63 6.38 7.74
C ALA A 215 16.74 6.57 6.69
N ALA A 216 17.04 7.82 6.32
CA ALA A 216 18.11 8.14 5.39
C ALA A 216 19.52 7.78 5.93
N GLU A 217 19.74 7.96 7.24
CA GLU A 217 20.99 7.58 7.89
C GLU A 217 21.20 6.06 7.89
N PHE A 218 20.14 5.27 8.09
CA PHE A 218 20.21 3.80 7.95
C PHE A 218 20.55 3.40 6.50
N VAL A 219 19.90 4.02 5.51
CA VAL A 219 20.19 3.75 4.09
C VAL A 219 21.64 4.16 3.75
N ALA A 220 22.07 5.35 4.15
CA ALA A 220 23.42 5.86 3.87
C ALA A 220 24.52 5.00 4.51
N ALA A 221 24.25 4.39 5.67
CA ALA A 221 25.20 3.50 6.34
C ALA A 221 25.55 2.25 5.51
N GLU A 222 24.62 1.80 4.65
CA GLU A 222 24.80 0.64 3.75
C GLU A 222 25.42 1.01 2.39
N LEU A 223 25.62 2.31 2.12
CA LEU A 223 26.08 2.81 0.83
C LEU A 223 27.44 3.53 0.98
N GLU A 224 28.42 3.12 0.18
CA GLU A 224 29.75 3.72 0.22
C GLU A 224 29.75 5.17 -0.32
N GLY A 225 30.23 6.12 0.50
CA GLY A 225 30.43 7.51 0.08
C GLY A 225 29.17 8.38 0.05
N VAL A 226 28.00 7.85 0.43
CA VAL A 226 26.74 8.60 0.46
C VAL A 226 26.61 9.38 1.77
N LYS A 227 26.12 10.62 1.67
CA LYS A 227 25.89 11.52 2.81
C LYS A 227 24.43 11.91 2.91
N VAL A 228 23.94 12.09 4.15
CA VAL A 228 22.61 12.68 4.39
C VAL A 228 22.76 14.20 4.49
N VAL A 229 21.99 14.93 3.69
CA VAL A 229 21.99 16.40 3.61
C VAL A 229 20.62 16.94 4.01
N GLU A 230 20.61 17.96 4.86
CA GLU A 230 19.36 18.62 5.27
C GLU A 230 18.83 19.52 4.16
N ASP A 231 17.54 19.38 3.89
CA ASP A 231 16.76 20.25 3.01
C ASP A 231 15.55 20.76 3.80
N THR A 232 15.52 22.04 4.09
CA THR A 232 14.48 22.70 4.91
C THR A 232 13.18 22.98 4.14
N GLY A 233 12.74 22.03 3.32
CA GLY A 233 11.44 22.09 2.66
C GLY A 233 10.26 22.08 3.65
N ARG A 234 9.04 21.95 3.13
CA ARG A 234 7.82 21.89 3.95
C ARG A 234 7.88 20.70 4.93
N GLU A 235 7.64 20.97 6.20
CA GLU A 235 7.45 19.91 7.19
C GLU A 235 6.23 19.07 6.83
N ARG A 236 6.38 17.76 6.99
CA ARG A 236 5.31 16.79 6.82
C ARG A 236 5.32 15.84 8.01
N MET A 237 4.24 15.86 8.77
CA MET A 237 3.98 14.87 9.81
C MET A 237 3.06 13.80 9.23
N GLU A 238 3.45 12.56 9.39
CA GLU A 238 2.62 11.44 9.00
C GLU A 238 1.82 10.91 10.17
N PRO A 239 0.60 10.41 9.92
CA PRO A 239 -0.22 9.84 10.97
C PRO A 239 0.40 8.54 11.48
N VAL A 240 0.21 8.26 12.75
CA VAL A 240 0.43 6.92 13.31
C VAL A 240 -0.90 6.17 13.25
N LEU A 241 -0.96 5.14 12.43
CA LEU A 241 -2.15 4.31 12.31
C LEU A 241 -2.25 3.34 13.48
N SER A 242 -3.40 3.29 14.15
CA SER A 242 -3.65 2.34 15.22
C SER A 242 -3.92 0.93 14.64
N ASN A 243 -3.09 -0.03 14.98
CA ASN A 243 -3.30 -1.44 14.60
C ASN A 243 -4.12 -2.23 15.62
N GLN A 244 -4.74 -1.57 16.60
CA GLN A 244 -5.44 -2.21 17.73
C GLN A 244 -6.49 -3.22 17.24
N ARG A 245 -7.36 -2.84 16.34
CA ARG A 245 -8.42 -3.70 15.80
C ARG A 245 -7.86 -4.99 15.19
N PHE A 246 -6.76 -4.86 14.46
CA PHE A 246 -6.10 -6.01 13.85
C PHE A 246 -5.44 -6.91 14.90
N ALA A 247 -4.74 -6.32 15.86
CA ALA A 247 -4.08 -7.06 16.94
C ALA A 247 -5.09 -7.82 17.82
N GLU A 248 -6.24 -7.22 18.11
CA GLU A 248 -7.32 -7.86 18.90
C GLU A 248 -7.94 -9.05 18.16
N GLU A 249 -8.15 -8.97 16.86
CA GLU A 249 -8.82 -10.03 16.09
C GLU A 249 -7.86 -11.16 15.67
N PHE A 250 -6.62 -10.85 15.29
CA PHE A 250 -5.66 -11.81 14.73
C PHE A 250 -4.50 -12.15 15.66
N GLY A 251 -4.22 -11.34 16.68
CA GLY A 251 -3.11 -11.56 17.62
C GLY A 251 -1.72 -11.39 17.00
N ILE A 252 -1.61 -10.91 15.76
CA ILE A 252 -0.34 -10.73 15.06
C ILE A 252 0.33 -9.44 15.52
N ARG A 253 1.67 -9.46 15.60
CA ARG A 253 2.49 -8.32 16.02
C ARG A 253 3.55 -8.02 14.96
N ILE A 254 3.91 -6.75 14.86
CA ILE A 254 5.06 -6.28 14.07
C ILE A 254 6.35 -6.84 14.68
N VAL A 255 7.20 -7.41 13.84
CA VAL A 255 8.46 -8.05 14.25
C VAL A 255 9.67 -7.30 13.70
N HIS A 256 9.59 -6.84 12.46
CA HIS A 256 10.71 -6.19 11.77
C HIS A 256 10.77 -4.70 12.08
N LYS A 257 11.97 -4.22 12.43
CA LYS A 257 12.19 -2.81 12.77
C LYS A 257 13.19 -2.17 11.80
N PRO A 258 12.96 -0.90 11.40
CA PRO A 258 13.82 -0.21 10.43
C PRO A 258 15.31 -0.25 10.80
N GLU A 259 15.64 -0.08 12.07
CA GLU A 259 17.04 -0.06 12.58
C GLU A 259 17.80 -1.38 12.34
N THR A 260 17.07 -2.48 12.17
CA THR A 260 17.67 -3.81 12.03
C THR A 260 17.52 -4.40 10.65
N GLU A 261 16.60 -3.88 9.83
CA GLU A 261 16.21 -4.49 8.56
C GLU A 261 16.58 -3.65 7.32
N ILE A 262 16.77 -2.32 7.47
CA ILE A 262 17.21 -1.51 6.34
C ILE A 262 18.65 -1.92 5.97
N GLY A 263 18.85 -2.35 4.72
CA GLY A 263 20.15 -2.75 4.20
C GLY A 263 20.45 -4.26 4.26
N ARG A 264 19.56 -5.08 4.74
CA ARG A 264 19.73 -6.55 4.77
C ARG A 264 19.21 -7.27 3.55
#